data_4756773e1bba8bf9aad15ce29627f719
#
_entry.id   4756773e1bba8bf9aad15ce29627f719
#
_cell.length_a   1.000
_cell.length_b   1.000
_cell.length_c   1.000
_cell.angle_alpha   90.00
_cell.angle_beta   90.00
_cell.angle_gamma   90.00
#
_symmetry.space_group_name_H-M   'P 1'
#
loop_
_entity.id
_entity.type
_entity.pdbx_description
1 polymer ?
#
loop_
_entity_poly.entity_id
_entity_poly.type
_entity_poly.pdbx_seq_one_letter_code
_entity_poly.pdbx_strand_id
1 'polypeptide(L)'
;QGRIIARADSDVDSLDRVLTWGAGQALSSLVTLVGVIVLMVQYDLRLSLAVCSVLPLLAWLTHWFHRRGREAYRSLRGTQSRLIAAMAENISGVRVVQAFVREAENLRKFNNLQTDFTDRWVASARVFHTYMPAVGLLSGLATAIVLGYGGWRVQQGGLTIGGLAAFVLYLGMFFGP
;
A
#
# COMPACT_ATOMS: atom_id res chain seq x y z
N GLN A 1 -14.49 -33.21 13.73
CA GLN A 1 -13.38 -32.73 14.59
C GLN A 1 -12.23 -32.10 13.77
N GLY A 2 -11.75 -32.68 12.67
CA GLY A 2 -10.64 -32.14 11.87
C GLY A 2 -10.87 -30.74 11.28
N ARG A 3 -12.09 -30.39 10.90
CA ARG A 3 -12.43 -29.04 10.37
C ARG A 3 -12.35 -27.92 11.41
N ILE A 4 -12.61 -28.24 12.69
CA ILE A 4 -12.54 -27.26 13.78
C ILE A 4 -11.07 -27.02 14.14
N ILE A 5 -10.24 -28.07 14.18
CA ILE A 5 -8.82 -27.98 14.46
C ILE A 5 -8.11 -27.20 13.33
N ALA A 6 -8.39 -27.51 12.06
CA ALA A 6 -7.81 -26.79 10.93
C ALA A 6 -8.23 -25.30 10.87
N ARG A 7 -9.42 -24.97 11.36
CA ARG A 7 -9.88 -23.59 11.45
C ARG A 7 -9.20 -22.84 12.59
N ALA A 8 -9.06 -23.48 13.76
CA ALA A 8 -8.34 -22.92 14.90
C ALA A 8 -6.88 -22.66 14.56
N ASP A 9 -6.22 -23.60 13.86
CA ASP A 9 -4.82 -23.48 13.43
C ASP A 9 -4.64 -22.31 12.43
N SER A 10 -5.55 -22.19 11.43
CA SER A 10 -5.55 -21.07 10.49
C SER A 10 -5.81 -19.70 11.15
N ASP A 11 -6.64 -19.67 12.19
CA ASP A 11 -6.94 -18.43 12.92
C ASP A 11 -5.74 -18.01 13.79
N VAL A 12 -5.05 -18.98 14.42
CA VAL A 12 -3.81 -18.74 15.17
C VAL A 12 -2.69 -18.25 14.25
N ASP A 13 -2.48 -18.90 13.10
CA ASP A 13 -1.49 -18.45 12.10
C ASP A 13 -1.78 -17.05 11.56
N SER A 14 -3.04 -16.69 11.45
CA SER A 14 -3.46 -15.35 11.01
C SER A 14 -3.19 -14.30 12.09
N LEU A 15 -3.42 -14.64 13.35
CA LEU A 15 -3.09 -13.79 14.51
C LEU A 15 -1.58 -13.62 14.67
N ASP A 16 -0.81 -14.70 14.52
CA ASP A 16 0.66 -14.65 14.61
C ASP A 16 1.24 -13.72 13.53
N ARG A 17 0.80 -13.84 12.29
CA ARG A 17 1.21 -12.93 11.21
C ARG A 17 0.89 -11.47 11.49
N VAL A 18 -0.30 -11.17 12.01
CA VAL A 18 -0.71 -9.79 12.33
C VAL A 18 0.09 -9.25 13.52
N LEU A 19 0.29 -10.06 14.57
CA LEU A 19 1.00 -9.64 15.77
C LEU A 19 2.50 -9.51 15.55
N THR A 20 3.12 -10.51 14.89
CA THR A 20 4.57 -10.58 14.74
C THR A 20 5.07 -9.61 13.65
N TRP A 21 4.41 -9.56 12.49
CA TRP A 21 4.84 -8.73 11.38
C TRP A 21 4.14 -7.36 11.34
N GLY A 22 2.82 -7.34 11.54
CA GLY A 22 2.04 -6.10 11.41
C GLY A 22 2.25 -5.14 12.57
N ALA A 23 2.12 -5.62 13.81
CA ALA A 23 2.24 -4.78 15.00
C ALA A 23 3.69 -4.36 15.25
N GLY A 24 4.65 -5.28 15.06
CA GLY A 24 6.07 -4.98 15.20
C GLY A 24 6.54 -3.93 14.19
N GLN A 25 6.14 -4.07 12.92
CA GLN A 25 6.45 -3.09 11.89
C GLN A 25 5.79 -1.74 12.16
N ALA A 26 4.52 -1.72 12.58
CA ALA A 26 3.81 -0.47 12.91
C ALA A 26 4.46 0.26 14.08
N LEU A 27 4.85 -0.47 15.14
CA LEU A 27 5.54 0.11 16.29
C LEU A 27 6.91 0.66 15.91
N SER A 28 7.70 -0.10 15.16
CA SER A 28 9.01 0.33 14.65
C SER A 28 8.88 1.59 13.79
N SER A 29 7.91 1.62 12.87
CA SER A 29 7.63 2.78 12.03
C SER A 29 7.23 4.01 12.83
N LEU A 30 6.39 3.83 13.86
CA LEU A 30 5.97 4.93 14.73
C LEU A 30 7.16 5.48 15.54
N VAL A 31 7.98 4.62 16.11
CA VAL A 31 9.19 5.03 16.86
C VAL A 31 10.17 5.76 15.94
N THR A 32 10.39 5.24 14.73
CA THR A 32 11.26 5.89 13.73
C THR A 32 10.72 7.26 13.35
N LEU A 33 9.43 7.37 13.04
CA LEU A 33 8.80 8.64 12.66
C LEU A 33 8.92 9.69 13.77
N VAL A 34 8.56 9.33 15.01
CA VAL A 34 8.66 10.22 16.16
C VAL A 34 10.12 10.61 16.42
N GLY A 35 11.04 9.65 16.40
CA GLY A 35 12.47 9.88 16.60
C GLY A 35 13.05 10.83 15.57
N VAL A 36 12.74 10.63 14.29
CA VAL A 36 13.18 11.49 13.19
C VAL A 36 12.63 12.92 13.35
N ILE A 37 11.35 13.08 13.67
CA ILE A 37 10.74 14.41 13.89
C ILE A 37 11.43 15.12 15.05
N VAL A 38 11.68 14.44 16.17
CA VAL A 38 12.37 15.02 17.34
C VAL A 38 13.79 15.47 16.96
N LEU A 39 14.54 14.63 16.24
CA LEU A 39 15.89 14.99 15.80
C LEU A 39 15.87 16.18 14.83
N MET A 40 14.96 16.21 13.87
CA MET A 40 14.82 17.33 12.94
C MET A 40 14.52 18.65 13.67
N VAL A 41 13.60 18.62 14.64
CA VAL A 41 13.23 19.80 15.45
C VAL A 41 14.40 20.31 16.30
N GLN A 42 15.24 19.42 16.82
CA GLN A 42 16.44 19.80 17.59
C GLN A 42 17.51 20.49 16.73
N TYR A 43 17.61 20.15 15.44
CA TYR A 43 18.56 20.75 14.51
C TYR A 43 18.12 22.14 14.03
N ASP A 44 16.93 22.25 13.45
CA ASP A 44 16.35 23.53 13.02
C ASP A 44 14.81 23.44 12.98
N LEU A 45 14.16 24.15 13.89
CA LEU A 45 12.71 24.15 14.00
C LEU A 45 12.01 24.69 12.74
N ARG A 46 12.59 25.71 12.08
CA ARG A 46 11.96 26.34 10.91
C ARG A 46 12.00 25.41 9.71
N LEU A 47 13.14 24.74 9.49
CA LEU A 47 13.27 23.76 8.41
C LEU A 47 12.39 22.53 8.68
N SER A 48 12.30 22.08 9.93
CA SER A 48 11.41 20.98 10.33
C SER A 48 9.95 21.31 10.08
N LEU A 49 9.49 22.52 10.41
CA LEU A 49 8.12 22.95 10.12
C LEU A 49 7.84 23.01 8.62
N ALA A 50 8.81 23.45 7.81
CA ALA A 50 8.69 23.45 6.35
C ALA A 50 8.54 22.03 5.79
N VAL A 51 9.27 21.06 6.32
CA VAL A 51 9.13 19.63 5.95
C VAL A 51 7.81 19.06 6.45
N CYS A 52 7.45 19.34 7.70
CA CYS A 52 6.20 18.86 8.30
C CYS A 52 4.95 19.40 7.58
N SER A 53 5.06 20.51 6.84
CA SER A 53 3.94 21.01 6.02
C SER A 53 3.53 20.06 4.89
N VAL A 54 4.39 19.10 4.51
CA VAL A 54 4.09 18.03 3.55
C VAL A 54 3.22 16.93 4.17
N LEU A 55 3.23 16.76 5.51
CA LEU A 55 2.45 15.72 6.21
C LEU A 55 0.94 15.78 5.96
N PRO A 56 0.28 16.93 6.05
CA PRO A 56 -1.15 17.00 5.75
C PRO A 56 -1.49 16.51 4.34
N LEU A 57 -0.63 16.83 3.38
CA LEU A 57 -0.79 16.39 1.99
C LEU A 57 -0.61 14.89 1.85
N LEU A 58 0.41 14.32 2.55
CA LEU A 58 0.62 12.87 2.61
C LEU A 58 -0.57 12.16 3.28
N ALA A 59 -1.06 12.68 4.40
CA ALA A 59 -2.22 12.12 5.10
C ALA A 59 -3.49 12.14 4.21
N TRP A 60 -3.73 13.23 3.50
CA TRP A 60 -4.83 13.35 2.55
C TRP A 60 -4.68 12.33 1.40
N LEU A 61 -3.49 12.22 0.79
CA LEU A 61 -3.18 11.26 -0.27
C LEU A 61 -3.43 9.82 0.21
N THR A 62 -2.93 9.47 1.40
CA THR A 62 -3.10 8.15 2.01
C THR A 62 -4.57 7.85 2.29
N HIS A 63 -5.31 8.81 2.84
CA HIS A 63 -6.75 8.66 3.08
C HIS A 63 -7.52 8.43 1.77
N TRP A 64 -7.24 9.22 0.74
CA TRP A 64 -7.86 9.07 -0.59
C TRP A 64 -7.55 7.70 -1.19
N PHE A 65 -6.28 7.27 -1.12
CA PHE A 65 -5.84 5.97 -1.58
C PHE A 65 -6.55 4.83 -0.85
N HIS A 66 -6.66 4.90 0.49
CA HIS A 66 -7.35 3.90 1.28
C HIS A 66 -8.82 3.72 0.87
N ARG A 67 -9.52 4.81 0.61
CA ARG A 67 -10.93 4.74 0.14
C ARG A 67 -11.03 4.06 -1.22
N ARG A 68 -10.26 4.53 -2.20
CA ARG A 68 -10.24 3.97 -3.56
C ARG A 68 -9.75 2.53 -3.60
N GLY A 69 -8.70 2.21 -2.87
CA GLY A 69 -8.14 0.87 -2.78
C GLY A 69 -9.11 -0.14 -2.18
N ARG A 70 -9.86 0.26 -1.13
CA ARG A 70 -10.86 -0.60 -0.51
C ARG A 70 -12.01 -0.95 -1.46
N GLU A 71 -12.49 0.01 -2.24
CA GLU A 71 -13.54 -0.21 -3.23
C GLU A 71 -13.06 -1.14 -4.35
N ALA A 72 -11.88 -0.86 -4.91
CA ALA A 72 -11.27 -1.68 -5.96
C ALA A 72 -11.04 -3.12 -5.48
N TYR A 73 -10.52 -3.31 -4.27
CA TYR A 73 -10.26 -4.63 -3.70
C TYR A 73 -11.54 -5.42 -3.40
N ARG A 74 -12.60 -4.77 -2.92
CA ARG A 74 -13.91 -5.41 -2.70
C ARG A 74 -14.51 -5.90 -4.03
N SER A 75 -14.46 -5.07 -5.06
CA SER A 75 -14.92 -5.41 -6.41
C SER A 75 -14.15 -6.60 -6.97
N LEU A 76 -12.83 -6.60 -6.85
CA LEU A 76 -11.96 -7.70 -7.29
C LEU A 76 -12.30 -9.00 -6.56
N ARG A 77 -12.43 -8.97 -5.23
CA ARG A 77 -12.79 -10.17 -4.44
C ARG A 77 -14.12 -10.77 -4.84
N GLY A 78 -15.13 -9.94 -5.09
CA GLY A 78 -16.43 -10.42 -5.54
C GLY A 78 -16.36 -11.15 -6.89
N THR A 79 -15.57 -10.63 -7.83
CA THR A 79 -15.37 -11.26 -9.14
C THR A 79 -14.51 -12.53 -9.05
N GLN A 80 -13.48 -12.52 -8.21
CA GLN A 80 -12.64 -13.68 -7.94
C GLN A 80 -13.46 -14.85 -7.38
N SER A 81 -14.36 -14.59 -6.43
CA SER A 81 -15.23 -15.63 -5.87
C SER A 81 -16.16 -16.24 -6.93
N ARG A 82 -16.71 -15.43 -7.83
CA ARG A 82 -17.53 -15.91 -8.94
C ARG A 82 -16.73 -16.77 -9.92
N LEU A 83 -15.49 -16.35 -10.24
CA LEU A 83 -14.61 -17.11 -11.12
C LEU A 83 -14.25 -18.48 -10.51
N ILE A 84 -13.89 -18.52 -9.22
CA ILE A 84 -13.57 -19.77 -8.51
C ILE A 84 -14.80 -20.69 -8.46
N ALA A 85 -15.99 -20.16 -8.20
CA ALA A 85 -17.23 -20.95 -8.21
C ALA A 85 -17.51 -21.54 -9.59
N ALA A 86 -17.35 -20.76 -10.66
CA ALA A 86 -17.52 -21.23 -12.03
C ALA A 86 -16.48 -22.31 -12.39
N MET A 87 -15.24 -22.19 -11.93
CA MET A 87 -14.22 -23.24 -12.10
C MET A 87 -14.63 -24.54 -11.41
N ALA A 88 -15.07 -24.46 -10.16
CA ALA A 88 -15.52 -25.64 -9.41
C ALA A 88 -16.75 -26.31 -10.06
N GLU A 89 -17.72 -25.51 -10.55
CA GLU A 89 -18.88 -26.01 -11.28
C GLU A 89 -18.46 -26.70 -12.59
N ASN A 90 -17.56 -26.10 -13.37
CA ASN A 90 -17.06 -26.66 -14.60
C ASN A 90 -16.33 -27.99 -14.39
N ILE A 91 -15.52 -28.11 -13.35
CA ILE A 91 -14.82 -29.36 -13.02
C ILE A 91 -15.82 -30.43 -12.59
N SER A 92 -16.77 -30.08 -11.74
CA SER A 92 -17.77 -31.04 -11.24
C SER A 92 -18.78 -31.46 -12.31
N GLY A 93 -19.13 -30.54 -13.23
CA GLY A 93 -20.14 -30.74 -14.27
C GLY A 93 -19.59 -31.14 -15.63
N VAL A 94 -18.28 -31.40 -15.76
CA VAL A 94 -17.63 -31.63 -17.07
C VAL A 94 -18.31 -32.73 -17.90
N ARG A 95 -18.72 -33.83 -17.25
CA ARG A 95 -19.43 -34.96 -17.94
C ARG A 95 -20.77 -34.54 -18.53
N VAL A 96 -21.50 -33.67 -17.83
CA VAL A 96 -22.78 -33.13 -18.28
C VAL A 96 -22.56 -32.21 -19.48
N VAL A 97 -21.59 -31.30 -19.40
CA VAL A 97 -21.24 -30.40 -20.52
C VAL A 97 -20.89 -31.19 -21.78
N GLN A 98 -20.08 -32.24 -21.64
CA GLN A 98 -19.69 -33.12 -22.75
C GLN A 98 -20.87 -33.93 -23.28
N ALA A 99 -21.72 -34.50 -22.42
CA ALA A 99 -22.88 -35.27 -22.84
C ALA A 99 -23.87 -34.43 -23.66
N PHE A 100 -23.98 -33.14 -23.42
CA PHE A 100 -24.84 -32.21 -24.16
C PHE A 100 -24.11 -31.40 -25.24
N VAL A 101 -22.81 -31.65 -25.48
CA VAL A 101 -21.99 -30.96 -26.49
C VAL A 101 -22.05 -29.43 -26.34
N ARG A 102 -21.94 -28.95 -25.11
CA ARG A 102 -22.05 -27.51 -24.78
C ARG A 102 -20.73 -26.86 -24.35
N GLU A 103 -19.61 -27.42 -24.74
CA GLU A 103 -18.27 -26.94 -24.37
C GLU A 103 -18.03 -25.50 -24.85
N ALA A 104 -18.44 -25.18 -26.09
CA ALA A 104 -18.26 -23.85 -26.66
C ALA A 104 -19.04 -22.76 -25.90
N GLU A 105 -20.28 -23.07 -25.50
CA GLU A 105 -21.09 -22.13 -24.70
C GLU A 105 -20.51 -21.96 -23.31
N ASN A 106 -20.09 -23.03 -22.67
CA ASN A 106 -19.48 -23.02 -21.36
C ASN A 106 -18.16 -22.24 -21.37
N LEU A 107 -17.32 -22.46 -22.38
CA LEU A 107 -16.07 -21.69 -22.55
C LEU A 107 -16.34 -20.19 -22.73
N ARG A 108 -17.35 -19.82 -23.50
CA ARG A 108 -17.73 -18.43 -23.68
C ARG A 108 -18.14 -17.77 -22.35
N LYS A 109 -18.96 -18.46 -21.55
CA LYS A 109 -19.37 -17.97 -20.21
C LYS A 109 -18.16 -17.79 -19.29
N PHE A 110 -17.26 -18.76 -19.28
CA PHE A 110 -16.03 -18.70 -18.49
C PHE A 110 -15.13 -17.55 -18.93
N ASN A 111 -14.92 -17.37 -20.23
CA ASN A 111 -14.11 -16.29 -20.78
C ASN A 111 -14.67 -14.91 -20.42
N ASN A 112 -15.99 -14.73 -20.40
CA ASN A 112 -16.63 -13.48 -19.98
C ASN A 112 -16.34 -13.19 -18.48
N LEU A 113 -16.42 -14.21 -17.61
CA LEU A 113 -16.08 -14.07 -16.20
C LEU A 113 -14.60 -13.76 -15.99
N GLN A 114 -13.73 -14.40 -16.77
CA GLN A 114 -12.29 -14.15 -16.72
C GLN A 114 -11.94 -12.73 -17.19
N THR A 115 -12.60 -12.23 -18.23
CA THR A 115 -12.43 -10.85 -18.69
C THR A 115 -12.86 -9.85 -17.61
N ASP A 116 -14.05 -10.03 -17.00
CA ASP A 116 -14.50 -9.18 -15.88
C ASP A 116 -13.51 -9.22 -14.70
N PHE A 117 -12.98 -10.40 -14.36
CA PHE A 117 -11.94 -10.52 -13.33
C PHE A 117 -10.67 -9.75 -13.71
N THR A 118 -10.19 -9.90 -14.95
CA THR A 118 -8.98 -9.23 -15.44
C THR A 118 -9.15 -7.71 -15.41
N ASP A 119 -10.29 -7.20 -15.84
CA ASP A 119 -10.59 -5.77 -15.84
C ASP A 119 -10.60 -5.20 -14.39
N ARG A 120 -11.20 -5.93 -13.45
CA ARG A 120 -11.20 -5.56 -12.02
C ARG A 120 -9.82 -5.64 -11.40
N TRP A 121 -9.06 -6.66 -11.79
CA TRP A 121 -7.68 -6.82 -11.33
C TRP A 121 -6.80 -5.66 -11.82
N VAL A 122 -6.87 -5.31 -13.12
CA VAL A 122 -6.14 -4.18 -13.70
C VAL A 122 -6.56 -2.86 -13.06
N ALA A 123 -7.87 -2.65 -12.82
CA ALA A 123 -8.36 -1.46 -12.12
C ALA A 123 -7.81 -1.37 -10.69
N SER A 124 -7.79 -2.48 -9.96
CA SER A 124 -7.21 -2.55 -8.62
C SER A 124 -5.71 -2.30 -8.64
N ALA A 125 -4.98 -2.97 -9.54
CA ALA A 125 -3.54 -2.79 -9.71
C ALA A 125 -3.17 -1.34 -10.05
N ARG A 126 -3.95 -0.67 -10.90
CA ARG A 126 -3.76 0.74 -11.25
C ARG A 126 -3.84 1.65 -10.04
N VAL A 127 -4.80 1.43 -9.13
CA VAL A 127 -4.88 2.19 -7.87
C VAL A 127 -3.61 1.98 -7.04
N PHE A 128 -3.19 0.73 -6.82
CA PHE A 128 -2.00 0.43 -6.02
C PHE A 128 -0.72 0.97 -6.63
N HIS A 129 -0.53 0.82 -7.94
CA HIS A 129 0.67 1.29 -8.62
C HIS A 129 0.73 2.81 -8.81
N THR A 130 -0.33 3.56 -8.54
CA THR A 130 -0.31 5.03 -8.56
C THR A 130 0.14 5.61 -7.20
N TYR A 131 -0.05 4.87 -6.11
CA TYR A 131 0.27 5.36 -4.76
C TYR A 131 1.77 5.59 -4.55
N MET A 132 2.62 4.60 -4.87
CA MET A 132 4.06 4.70 -4.65
C MET A 132 4.72 5.86 -5.42
N PRO A 133 4.44 6.08 -6.71
CA PRO A 133 4.94 7.27 -7.42
C PRO A 133 4.43 8.58 -6.81
N ALA A 134 3.18 8.63 -6.33
CA ALA A 134 2.65 9.82 -5.68
C ALA A 134 3.36 10.14 -4.36
N VAL A 135 3.65 9.13 -3.54
CA VAL A 135 4.48 9.29 -2.33
C VAL A 135 5.90 9.71 -2.70
N GLY A 136 6.47 9.12 -3.77
CA GLY A 136 7.79 9.52 -4.30
C GLY A 136 7.85 10.99 -4.73
N LEU A 137 6.80 11.51 -5.37
CA LEU A 137 6.71 12.94 -5.72
C LEU A 137 6.66 13.83 -4.48
N LEU A 138 5.93 13.43 -3.43
CA LEU A 138 5.90 14.17 -2.16
C LEU A 138 7.27 14.15 -1.45
N SER A 139 7.95 13.02 -1.47
CA SER A 139 9.32 12.90 -0.96
C SER A 139 10.30 13.78 -1.74
N GLY A 140 10.19 13.81 -3.06
CA GLY A 140 10.95 14.71 -3.93
C GLY A 140 10.68 16.18 -3.63
N LEU A 141 9.42 16.56 -3.41
CA LEU A 141 9.03 17.92 -3.02
C LEU A 141 9.63 18.29 -1.67
N ALA A 142 9.54 17.42 -0.67
CA ALA A 142 10.15 17.64 0.64
C ALA A 142 11.68 17.80 0.54
N THR A 143 12.34 17.00 -0.30
CA THR A 143 13.77 17.10 -0.58
C THR A 143 14.11 18.44 -1.24
N ALA A 144 13.31 18.88 -2.21
CA ALA A 144 13.51 20.19 -2.84
C ALA A 144 13.36 21.35 -1.83
N ILE A 145 12.39 21.26 -0.91
CA ILE A 145 12.22 22.23 0.19
C ILE A 145 13.46 22.24 1.08
N VAL A 146 13.96 21.07 1.50
CA VAL A 146 15.17 20.97 2.36
C VAL A 146 16.39 21.53 1.64
N LEU A 147 16.62 21.19 0.40
CA LEU A 147 17.79 21.68 -0.35
C LEU A 147 17.67 23.18 -0.65
N GLY A 148 16.50 23.66 -1.06
CA GLY A 148 16.29 25.06 -1.39
C GLY A 148 16.33 25.97 -0.14
N TYR A 149 15.43 25.72 0.82
CA TYR A 149 15.35 26.54 2.02
C TYR A 149 16.51 26.28 2.98
N GLY A 150 16.90 25.01 3.16
CA GLY A 150 18.04 24.63 4.00
C GLY A 150 19.36 25.16 3.42
N GLY A 151 19.56 25.10 2.10
CA GLY A 151 20.74 25.70 1.44
C GLY A 151 20.82 27.21 1.62
N TRP A 152 19.70 27.91 1.51
CA TRP A 152 19.62 29.34 1.82
C TRP A 152 19.96 29.62 3.29
N ARG A 153 19.51 28.80 4.24
CA ARG A 153 19.84 28.90 5.66
C ARG A 153 21.32 28.67 5.93
N VAL A 154 21.98 27.77 5.19
CA VAL A 154 23.43 27.54 5.28
C VAL A 154 24.21 28.80 4.84
N GLN A 155 23.81 29.44 3.75
CA GLN A 155 24.45 30.67 3.28
C GLN A 155 24.33 31.82 4.30
N GLN A 156 23.25 31.86 5.09
CA GLN A 156 23.06 32.83 6.15
C GLN A 156 23.76 32.47 7.48
N GLY A 157 24.47 31.35 7.53
CA GLY A 157 25.12 30.86 8.75
C GLY A 157 24.17 30.30 9.80
N GLY A 158 22.87 30.14 9.49
CA GLY A 158 21.87 29.63 10.41
C GLY A 158 21.78 28.08 10.44
N LEU A 159 22.45 27.39 9.52
CA LEU A 159 22.52 25.94 9.46
C LEU A 159 23.93 25.53 8.97
N THR A 160 24.44 24.41 9.47
CA THR A 160 25.72 23.86 8.96
C THR A 160 25.45 22.95 7.75
N ILE A 161 26.46 22.77 6.88
CA ILE A 161 26.38 21.81 5.75
C ILE A 161 26.08 20.39 6.27
N GLY A 162 26.72 20.00 7.41
CA GLY A 162 26.45 18.72 8.05
C GLY A 162 25.00 18.58 8.54
N GLY A 163 24.42 19.68 9.06
CA GLY A 163 23.00 19.72 9.43
C GLY A 163 22.08 19.55 8.21
N LEU A 164 22.39 20.21 7.09
CA LEU A 164 21.64 20.04 5.84
C LEU A 164 21.71 18.58 5.33
N ALA A 165 22.89 17.97 5.36
CA ALA A 165 23.06 16.57 4.98
C ALA A 165 22.28 15.64 5.92
N ALA A 166 22.28 15.90 7.22
CA ALA A 166 21.47 15.15 8.19
C ALA A 166 19.95 15.24 7.88
N PHE A 167 19.45 16.44 7.51
CA PHE A 167 18.05 16.60 7.11
C PHE A 167 17.68 15.76 5.89
N VAL A 168 18.55 15.67 4.88
CA VAL A 168 18.31 14.82 3.69
C VAL A 168 18.25 13.33 4.07
N LEU A 169 19.13 12.88 4.97
CA LEU A 169 19.10 11.50 5.50
C LEU A 169 17.83 11.23 6.31
N TYR A 170 17.44 12.17 7.18
CA TYR A 170 16.22 12.04 7.96
C TYR A 170 14.96 12.01 7.10
N LEU A 171 14.92 12.74 5.98
CA LEU A 171 13.83 12.63 5.01
C LEU A 171 13.70 11.22 4.44
N GLY A 172 14.81 10.56 4.10
CA GLY A 172 14.79 9.17 3.66
C GLY A 172 14.18 8.23 4.70
N MET A 173 14.52 8.42 5.99
CA MET A 173 13.94 7.66 7.09
C MET A 173 12.46 8.01 7.36
N PHE A 174 12.05 9.25 7.11
CA PHE A 174 10.70 9.74 7.31
C PHE A 174 9.69 9.15 6.31
N PHE A 175 10.09 9.03 5.04
CA PHE A 175 9.26 8.47 3.96
C PHE A 175 9.43 6.94 3.80
N GLY A 176 10.34 6.30 4.55
CA GLY A 176 10.58 4.86 4.50
C GLY A 176 9.45 4.01 5.07
N PRO A 177 8.94 4.29 6.27
CA PRO A 177 7.83 3.57 6.89
C PRO A 177 6.50 3.77 6.20
#